data_f04822134b842a48fa64b7945dd1537a
#
_entry.id   f04822134b842a48fa64b7945dd1537a
#
_cell.length_a   1.000
_cell.length_b   1.000
_cell.length_c   1.000
_cell.angle_alpha   90.00
_cell.angle_beta   90.00
_cell.angle_gamma   90.00
#
_symmetry.space_group_name_H-M   'P 1'
#
loop_
_entity.id
_entity.type
_entity.pdbx_description
1 polymer ?
#
loop_
_entity_poly.entity_id
_entity_poly.type
_entity_poly.pdbx_seq_one_letter_code
_entity_poly.pdbx_strand_id
1 'polypeptide(L)'
;IANDGVMLKPYLFKSVVNGKGQTTAKGKSEKLVDTMDMDTAQEIKEAMKAAAQSYGMSTVGEKEYSIAAKTGTAERGDGTNNAWLVTFAPADNPQYVIVANRLKTTEIGKTLAPVVEDLYNTLFDAN
;
A
#
# COMPACT_ATOMS: atom_id res chain seq x y z
N ILE A 1 8.27 -4.45 3.80
CA ILE A 1 7.47 -4.45 5.05
C ILE A 1 6.23 -5.32 4.84
N ALA A 2 5.34 -4.98 3.90
CA ALA A 2 4.08 -5.71 3.67
C ALA A 2 4.27 -7.21 3.35
N ASN A 3 5.42 -7.62 2.88
CA ASN A 3 5.78 -9.00 2.53
C ASN A 3 6.93 -9.49 3.41
N ASP A 4 6.86 -9.23 4.71
CA ASP A 4 7.75 -9.75 5.76
C ASP A 4 9.26 -9.67 5.44
N GLY A 5 9.69 -8.51 4.91
CA GLY A 5 11.08 -8.23 4.56
C GLY A 5 11.52 -8.72 3.19
N VAL A 6 10.69 -9.46 2.47
CA VAL A 6 11.02 -9.98 1.13
C VAL A 6 10.57 -9.01 0.05
N MET A 7 11.50 -8.51 -0.76
CA MET A 7 11.18 -7.75 -1.96
C MET A 7 10.96 -8.69 -3.14
N LEU A 8 9.81 -8.57 -3.77
CA LEU A 8 9.45 -9.34 -4.97
C LEU A 8 9.81 -8.57 -6.24
N LYS A 9 10.14 -9.29 -7.29
CA LYS A 9 10.32 -8.74 -8.62
C LYS A 9 8.95 -8.28 -9.16
N PRO A 10 8.78 -6.99 -9.48
CA PRO A 10 7.50 -6.52 -10.02
C PRO A 10 7.23 -7.08 -11.41
N TYR A 11 5.96 -7.35 -11.71
CA TYR A 11 5.47 -7.70 -13.04
C TYR A 11 4.14 -7.03 -13.32
N LEU A 12 3.84 -6.76 -14.60
CA LEU A 12 2.67 -5.95 -15.00
C LEU A 12 1.52 -6.79 -15.59
N PHE A 13 1.72 -8.06 -15.88
CA PHE A 13 0.67 -8.90 -16.45
C PHE A 13 0.37 -10.09 -15.56
N LYS A 14 -0.90 -10.37 -15.33
CA LYS A 14 -1.36 -11.55 -14.57
C LYS A 14 -1.27 -12.81 -15.43
N SER A 15 -1.78 -12.72 -16.65
CA SER A 15 -1.74 -13.81 -17.65
C SER A 15 -1.92 -13.27 -19.07
N VAL A 16 -1.46 -14.05 -20.04
CA VAL A 16 -1.74 -13.84 -21.46
C VAL A 16 -2.63 -14.98 -21.92
N VAL A 17 -3.73 -14.66 -22.59
CA VAL A 17 -4.65 -15.63 -23.16
C VAL A 17 -4.68 -15.51 -24.68
N ASN A 18 -4.77 -16.64 -25.40
CA ASN A 18 -4.93 -16.65 -26.85
C ASN A 18 -6.39 -16.42 -27.26
N GLY A 19 -6.67 -16.31 -28.53
CA GLY A 19 -8.02 -16.13 -29.09
C GLY A 19 -9.01 -17.26 -28.79
N LYS A 20 -8.54 -18.38 -28.24
CA LYS A 20 -9.36 -19.51 -27.78
C LYS A 20 -9.59 -19.50 -26.27
N GLY A 21 -9.18 -18.45 -25.56
CA GLY A 21 -9.31 -18.33 -24.09
C GLY A 21 -8.29 -19.17 -23.30
N GLN A 22 -7.29 -19.77 -23.94
CA GLN A 22 -6.28 -20.58 -23.26
C GLN A 22 -5.14 -19.68 -22.75
N THR A 23 -4.71 -19.88 -21.50
CA THR A 23 -3.57 -19.18 -20.93
C THR A 23 -2.28 -19.66 -21.57
N THR A 24 -1.54 -18.77 -22.21
CA THR A 24 -0.26 -19.04 -22.87
C THR A 24 0.95 -18.59 -22.04
N ALA A 25 0.76 -17.64 -21.12
CA ALA A 25 1.78 -17.20 -20.18
C ALA A 25 1.12 -16.70 -18.87
N LYS A 26 1.85 -16.80 -17.76
CA LYS A 26 1.44 -16.25 -16.45
C LYS A 26 2.56 -15.39 -15.88
N GLY A 27 2.18 -14.27 -15.28
CA GLY A 27 3.08 -13.53 -14.41
C GLY A 27 3.49 -14.41 -13.23
N LYS A 28 4.74 -14.30 -12.82
CA LYS A 28 5.28 -15.07 -11.70
C LYS A 28 5.72 -14.12 -10.59
N SER A 29 5.32 -14.46 -9.38
CA SER A 29 5.91 -13.85 -8.19
C SER A 29 7.27 -14.50 -7.95
N GLU A 30 8.33 -13.72 -8.09
CA GLU A 30 9.71 -14.16 -7.90
C GLU A 30 10.36 -13.28 -6.83
N LYS A 31 11.08 -13.90 -5.90
CA LYS A 31 11.88 -13.16 -4.93
C LYS A 31 13.01 -12.43 -5.64
N LEU A 32 13.14 -11.13 -5.35
CA LEU A 32 14.26 -10.31 -5.80
C LEU A 32 15.39 -10.32 -4.77
N VAL A 33 15.07 -9.97 -3.53
CA VAL A 33 16.04 -9.87 -2.43
C VAL A 33 15.33 -9.86 -1.07
N ASP A 34 16.02 -10.31 -0.02
CA ASP A 34 15.63 -10.04 1.36
C ASP A 34 16.16 -8.65 1.75
N THR A 35 15.26 -7.74 2.10
CA THR A 35 15.60 -6.35 2.47
C THR A 35 15.84 -6.18 3.96
N MET A 36 15.21 -7.01 4.76
CA MET A 36 15.30 -7.05 6.22
C MET A 36 14.82 -8.41 6.72
N ASP A 37 15.14 -8.76 7.97
CA ASP A 37 14.57 -9.94 8.62
C ASP A 37 13.07 -9.75 8.92
N MET A 38 12.39 -10.88 9.18
CA MET A 38 10.95 -10.89 9.43
C MET A 38 10.59 -10.12 10.71
N ASP A 39 11.37 -10.25 11.77
CA ASP A 39 11.07 -9.62 13.06
C ASP A 39 11.10 -8.09 12.91
N THR A 40 12.13 -7.54 12.25
CA THR A 40 12.22 -6.12 11.92
C THR A 40 11.04 -5.67 11.06
N ALA A 41 10.64 -6.46 10.06
CA ALA A 41 9.49 -6.13 9.20
C ALA A 41 8.18 -6.08 10.00
N GLN A 42 7.99 -6.99 10.96
CA GLN A 42 6.82 -7.03 11.83
C GLN A 42 6.81 -5.84 12.81
N GLU A 43 7.93 -5.47 13.42
CA GLU A 43 8.01 -4.29 14.28
C GLU A 43 7.63 -3.01 13.52
N ILE A 44 8.14 -2.84 12.29
CA ILE A 44 7.77 -1.69 11.45
C ILE A 44 6.29 -1.74 11.08
N LYS A 45 5.73 -2.90 10.80
CA LYS A 45 4.31 -3.10 10.50
C LYS A 45 3.44 -2.64 11.67
N GLU A 46 3.75 -3.03 12.90
CA GLU A 46 3.02 -2.59 14.10
C GLU A 46 3.13 -1.06 14.30
N ALA A 47 4.31 -0.48 14.09
CA ALA A 47 4.48 0.97 14.14
C ALA A 47 3.64 1.69 13.06
N MET A 48 3.51 1.11 11.86
CA MET A 48 2.68 1.65 10.78
C MET A 48 1.17 1.50 11.07
N LYS A 49 0.73 0.44 11.77
CA LYS A 49 -0.66 0.30 12.26
C LYS A 49 -0.99 1.41 13.26
N ALA A 50 -0.11 1.65 14.23
CA ALA A 50 -0.28 2.73 15.20
C ALA A 50 -0.29 4.11 14.51
N ALA A 51 0.55 4.31 13.50
CA ALA A 51 0.57 5.55 12.72
C ALA A 51 -0.75 5.74 11.94
N ALA A 52 -1.30 4.69 11.33
CA ALA A 52 -2.58 4.76 10.63
C ALA A 52 -3.70 5.28 11.56
N GLN A 53 -3.79 4.74 12.78
CA GLN A 53 -4.75 5.20 13.78
C GLN A 53 -4.58 6.70 14.09
N SER A 54 -3.34 7.18 14.20
CA SER A 54 -3.05 8.60 14.44
C SER A 54 -3.44 9.52 13.28
N TYR A 55 -3.58 8.97 12.07
CA TYR A 55 -4.06 9.68 10.87
C TYR A 55 -5.59 9.64 10.73
N GLY A 56 -6.28 8.93 11.63
CA GLY A 56 -7.72 8.72 11.58
C GLY A 56 -8.14 7.48 10.77
N MET A 57 -7.17 6.70 10.30
CA MET A 57 -7.38 5.45 9.54
C MET A 57 -7.33 4.27 10.51
N SER A 58 -8.43 3.59 10.75
CA SER A 58 -8.44 2.42 11.65
C SER A 58 -8.67 1.11 10.91
N THR A 59 -9.77 1.03 10.17
CA THR A 59 -10.17 -0.16 9.40
C THR A 59 -10.76 0.24 8.06
N VAL A 60 -10.79 -0.69 7.11
CA VAL A 60 -11.32 -0.50 5.75
C VAL A 60 -12.08 -1.75 5.29
N GLY A 61 -13.09 -1.54 4.42
CA GLY A 61 -13.99 -2.58 3.93
C GLY A 61 -15.02 -3.04 4.96
N GLU A 62 -16.07 -3.72 4.50
CA GLU A 62 -17.14 -4.24 5.38
C GLU A 62 -16.64 -5.20 6.47
N LYS A 63 -15.50 -5.86 6.25
CA LYS A 63 -14.88 -6.77 7.22
C LYS A 63 -13.93 -6.07 8.20
N GLU A 64 -13.89 -4.74 8.19
CA GLU A 64 -13.05 -3.92 9.09
C GLU A 64 -11.57 -4.34 9.11
N TYR A 65 -10.99 -4.53 7.92
CA TYR A 65 -9.58 -4.88 7.80
C TYR A 65 -8.67 -3.79 8.38
N SER A 66 -7.73 -4.18 9.22
CA SER A 66 -6.70 -3.27 9.75
C SER A 66 -5.85 -2.69 8.63
N ILE A 67 -5.43 -1.43 8.78
CA ILE A 67 -4.58 -0.73 7.82
C ILE A 67 -3.26 -0.31 8.47
N ALA A 68 -2.19 -0.42 7.73
CA ALA A 68 -0.88 0.13 8.08
C ALA A 68 -0.56 1.31 7.16
N ALA A 69 -0.06 2.41 7.71
CA ALA A 69 0.16 3.64 6.96
C ALA A 69 1.44 4.38 7.38
N LYS A 70 2.01 5.13 6.44
CA LYS A 70 3.07 6.11 6.71
C LYS A 70 2.89 7.32 5.81
N THR A 71 2.86 8.50 6.42
CA THR A 71 2.85 9.78 5.69
C THR A 71 4.26 10.24 5.36
N GLY A 72 4.36 11.06 4.33
CA GLY A 72 5.55 11.83 3.99
C GLY A 72 5.15 13.24 3.53
N THR A 73 5.98 14.22 3.86
CA THR A 73 5.83 15.60 3.38
C THR A 73 7.19 16.05 2.89
N ALA A 74 7.36 16.14 1.57
CA ALA A 74 8.60 16.57 0.96
C ALA A 74 8.51 18.05 0.59
N GLU A 75 9.19 18.90 1.35
CA GLU A 75 9.26 20.34 1.11
C GLU A 75 9.98 20.65 -0.19
N ARG A 76 9.49 21.64 -0.93
CA ARG A 76 9.99 22.00 -2.26
C ARG A 76 10.82 23.28 -2.30
N GLY A 77 10.89 24.04 -1.21
CA GLY A 77 11.62 25.31 -1.17
C GLY A 77 10.88 26.49 -1.83
N ASP A 78 9.73 26.25 -2.46
CA ASP A 78 8.85 27.27 -3.05
C ASP A 78 7.60 27.55 -2.19
N GLY A 79 7.63 27.11 -0.92
CA GLY A 79 6.49 27.20 0.01
C GLY A 79 5.43 26.12 -0.21
N THR A 80 5.67 25.19 -1.13
CA THR A 80 4.79 24.03 -1.35
C THR A 80 5.48 22.73 -0.96
N ASN A 81 4.68 21.66 -0.84
CA ASN A 81 5.10 20.31 -0.51
C ASN A 81 4.67 19.33 -1.60
N ASN A 82 5.29 18.16 -1.60
CA ASN A 82 4.69 16.94 -2.15
C ASN A 82 4.22 16.10 -0.97
N ALA A 83 2.92 15.96 -0.82
CA ALA A 83 2.29 15.14 0.21
C ALA A 83 2.24 13.68 -0.24
N TRP A 84 2.65 12.76 0.64
CA TRP A 84 2.68 11.32 0.38
C TRP A 84 1.94 10.55 1.47
N LEU A 85 1.25 9.51 1.06
CA LEU A 85 0.69 8.51 1.95
C LEU A 85 0.94 7.13 1.34
N VAL A 86 1.65 6.28 2.06
CA VAL A 86 1.90 4.87 1.70
C VAL A 86 1.16 4.00 2.68
N THR A 87 0.38 3.06 2.17
CA THR A 87 -0.46 2.18 2.99
C THR A 87 -0.45 0.75 2.47
N PHE A 88 -0.77 -0.20 3.33
CA PHE A 88 -1.16 -1.54 2.93
C PHE A 88 -2.28 -2.09 3.83
N ALA A 89 -3.13 -2.91 3.25
CA ALA A 89 -4.24 -3.57 3.94
C ALA A 89 -4.55 -4.95 3.34
N PRO A 90 -5.08 -5.92 4.14
CA PRO A 90 -5.09 -5.92 5.59
C PRO A 90 -3.66 -5.85 6.15
N ALA A 91 -3.45 -5.19 7.29
CA ALA A 91 -2.09 -5.04 7.83
C ALA A 91 -1.46 -6.39 8.20
N ASP A 92 -2.26 -7.34 8.70
CA ASP A 92 -1.76 -8.65 9.16
C ASP A 92 -1.54 -9.65 8.01
N ASN A 93 -2.28 -9.51 6.89
CA ASN A 93 -2.13 -10.32 5.68
C ASN A 93 -2.30 -9.43 4.43
N PRO A 94 -1.30 -8.62 4.08
CA PRO A 94 -1.42 -7.61 3.05
C PRO A 94 -1.80 -8.16 1.68
N GLN A 95 -2.87 -7.62 1.11
CA GLN A 95 -3.35 -7.95 -0.24
C GLN A 95 -3.10 -6.80 -1.22
N TYR A 96 -3.20 -5.57 -0.73
CA TYR A 96 -3.02 -4.37 -1.53
C TYR A 96 -2.05 -3.41 -0.86
N VAL A 97 -1.25 -2.74 -1.68
CA VAL A 97 -0.42 -1.59 -1.30
C VAL A 97 -0.92 -0.40 -2.11
N ILE A 98 -1.25 0.71 -1.45
CA ILE A 98 -1.63 1.96 -2.12
C ILE A 98 -0.60 3.03 -1.78
N VAL A 99 -0.10 3.70 -2.81
CA VAL A 99 0.75 4.88 -2.68
C VAL A 99 0.00 6.05 -3.28
N ALA A 100 -0.40 7.01 -2.44
CA ALA A 100 -1.05 8.24 -2.86
C ALA A 100 -0.08 9.41 -2.77
N ASN A 101 -0.16 10.30 -3.74
CA ASN A 101 0.69 11.49 -3.80
C ASN A 101 -0.10 12.70 -4.30
N ARG A 102 0.11 13.86 -3.66
CA ARG A 102 -0.37 15.16 -4.13
C ARG A 102 0.82 16.09 -4.29
N LEU A 103 1.07 16.50 -5.52
CA LEU A 103 2.18 17.38 -5.86
C LEU A 103 1.81 18.85 -5.67
N LYS A 104 2.80 19.68 -5.34
CA LYS A 104 2.67 21.14 -5.23
C LYS A 104 1.48 21.58 -4.39
N THR A 105 1.38 21.07 -3.19
CA THR A 105 0.30 21.38 -2.24
C THR A 105 0.85 22.06 -0.98
N THR A 106 0.00 22.75 -0.26
CA THR A 106 0.28 23.22 1.10
C THR A 106 -0.17 22.21 2.16
N GLU A 107 -0.81 21.11 1.74
CA GLU A 107 -1.30 20.05 2.61
C GLU A 107 -0.21 19.04 2.96
N ILE A 108 -0.48 18.22 3.95
CA ILE A 108 0.41 17.15 4.44
C ILE A 108 -0.16 15.77 4.08
N GLY A 109 0.66 14.72 4.17
CA GLY A 109 0.29 13.38 3.69
C GLY A 109 -1.00 12.80 4.28
N LYS A 110 -1.33 13.11 5.56
CA LYS A 110 -2.56 12.58 6.19
C LYS A 110 -3.86 13.06 5.54
N THR A 111 -3.85 14.18 4.79
CA THR A 111 -5.06 14.66 4.09
C THR A 111 -5.46 13.76 2.92
N LEU A 112 -4.61 12.80 2.55
CA LEU A 112 -4.89 11.78 1.54
C LEU A 112 -5.66 10.56 2.11
N ALA A 113 -5.79 10.47 3.43
CA ALA A 113 -6.41 9.30 4.09
C ALA A 113 -7.82 8.99 3.58
N PRO A 114 -8.77 9.95 3.47
CA PRO A 114 -10.13 9.64 3.02
C PRO A 114 -10.16 9.02 1.61
N VAL A 115 -9.35 9.52 0.68
CA VAL A 115 -9.29 8.99 -0.69
C VAL A 115 -8.75 7.56 -0.71
N VAL A 116 -7.75 7.27 0.13
CA VAL A 116 -7.16 5.92 0.24
C VAL A 116 -8.14 4.94 0.89
N GLU A 117 -8.90 5.38 1.89
CA GLU A 117 -9.96 4.57 2.52
C GLU A 117 -11.07 4.22 1.52
N ASP A 118 -11.54 5.17 0.72
CA ASP A 118 -12.53 4.92 -0.33
C ASP A 118 -12.03 3.91 -1.38
N LEU A 119 -10.75 3.98 -1.75
CA LEU A 119 -10.14 3.00 -2.64
C LEU A 119 -10.11 1.60 -2.03
N TYR A 120 -9.74 1.46 -0.75
CA TYR A 120 -9.75 0.16 -0.07
C TYR A 120 -11.16 -0.39 0.07
N ASN A 121 -12.15 0.43 0.44
CA ASN A 121 -13.55 0.02 0.51
C ASN A 121 -13.99 -0.54 -0.85
N THR A 122 -13.70 0.18 -1.93
CA THR A 122 -13.99 -0.32 -3.29
C THR A 122 -13.30 -1.66 -3.60
N LEU A 123 -12.01 -1.82 -3.21
CA LEU A 123 -11.25 -3.04 -3.49
C LEU A 123 -11.70 -4.26 -2.67
N PHE A 124 -12.11 -4.05 -1.42
CA PHE A 124 -12.52 -5.14 -0.54
C PHE A 124 -14.00 -5.50 -0.64
N ASP A 125 -14.86 -4.52 -0.95
CA ASP A 125 -16.31 -4.72 -1.03
C ASP A 125 -16.74 -5.22 -2.43
N ALA A 126 -15.87 -5.10 -3.44
CA ALA A 126 -16.12 -5.60 -4.79
C ALA A 126 -15.77 -7.09 -5.00
N ASN A 127 -15.26 -7.81 -3.98
CA ASN A 127 -14.80 -9.21 -4.08
C ASN A 127 -15.66 -10.18 -3.27
#